data_72d773b54340c1e79fea7a59fd162322
#
_entry.id   72d773b54340c1e79fea7a59fd162322
#
_cell.length_a   1.000
_cell.length_b   1.000
_cell.length_c   1.000
_cell.angle_alpha   90.00
_cell.angle_beta   90.00
_cell.angle_gamma   90.00
#
_symmetry.space_group_name_H-M   'P 1'
#
loop_
_entity.id
_entity.type
_entity.pdbx_description
1 polymer ?
#
loop_
_entity_poly.entity_id
_entity_poly.type
_entity_poly.pdbx_seq_one_letter_code
_entity_poly.pdbx_strand_id
1 'polypeptide(L)'
;MKQSVFFLKYILLLILPILLFHSCIREEEFDNTPQGNFEALWKIIDEQYCFLDYKQIDWDAIRDKYQPLITPDMSNDGLFEVLGNMLAELKDGHVNLYSASNTARYWDWYLDYPRNYDESLVERYLGRDYRISAGLKYTILDDNIGYISYTSFSDGIGEGNLDETLSYLAACNGIIIDVRNNGGGNLT
;
A
#
# COMPACT_ATOMS: atom_id res chain seq x y z
N MET A 1 -25.56 -16.19 -52.87
CA MET A 1 -24.25 -15.66 -52.50
C MET A 1 -24.24 -14.45 -51.53
N LYS A 2 -25.08 -13.43 -51.68
CA LYS A 2 -25.09 -12.26 -50.77
C LYS A 2 -25.50 -12.54 -49.33
N GLN A 3 -26.43 -13.47 -49.11
CA GLN A 3 -26.93 -13.85 -47.76
C GLN A 3 -25.90 -14.64 -46.93
N SER A 4 -25.13 -15.50 -47.57
CA SER A 4 -24.09 -16.28 -46.86
C SER A 4 -22.93 -15.41 -46.33
N VAL A 5 -22.55 -14.35 -47.06
CA VAL A 5 -21.51 -13.40 -46.63
C VAL A 5 -22.00 -12.53 -45.46
N PHE A 6 -23.30 -12.24 -45.43
CA PHE A 6 -23.89 -11.46 -44.35
C PHE A 6 -23.91 -12.26 -43.04
N PHE A 7 -24.29 -13.53 -43.09
CA PHE A 7 -24.31 -14.45 -41.95
C PHE A 7 -22.88 -14.69 -41.40
N LEU A 8 -21.89 -14.82 -42.26
CA LEU A 8 -20.49 -15.03 -41.87
C LEU A 8 -19.92 -13.80 -41.10
N LYS A 9 -20.31 -12.58 -41.51
CA LYS A 9 -19.89 -11.35 -40.78
C LYS A 9 -20.43 -11.29 -39.35
N TYR A 10 -21.66 -11.68 -39.11
CA TYR A 10 -22.25 -11.68 -37.75
C TYR A 10 -21.67 -12.79 -36.87
N ILE A 11 -21.37 -13.96 -37.44
CA ILE A 11 -20.67 -15.03 -36.73
C ILE A 11 -19.25 -14.58 -36.32
N LEU A 12 -18.53 -13.89 -37.20
CA LEU A 12 -17.18 -13.38 -36.91
C LEU A 12 -17.22 -12.28 -35.81
N LEU A 13 -18.26 -11.43 -35.81
CA LEU A 13 -18.47 -10.37 -34.82
C LEU A 13 -18.85 -10.93 -33.44
N LEU A 14 -19.48 -12.11 -33.38
CA LEU A 14 -19.84 -12.83 -32.18
C LEU A 14 -18.68 -13.64 -31.59
N ILE A 15 -17.80 -14.19 -32.44
CA ILE A 15 -16.65 -15.01 -32.02
C ILE A 15 -15.48 -14.12 -31.56
N LEU A 16 -15.29 -12.94 -32.16
CA LEU A 16 -14.19 -12.03 -31.83
C LEU A 16 -14.17 -11.60 -30.34
N PRO A 17 -15.27 -11.19 -29.71
CA PRO A 17 -15.23 -10.88 -28.28
C PRO A 17 -14.99 -12.11 -27.40
N ILE A 18 -15.45 -13.31 -27.79
CA ILE A 18 -15.22 -14.55 -27.03
C ILE A 18 -13.70 -14.87 -26.98
N LEU A 19 -12.98 -14.61 -28.05
CA LEU A 19 -11.52 -14.82 -28.09
C LEU A 19 -10.75 -13.77 -27.27
N LEU A 20 -11.32 -12.56 -27.06
CA LEU A 20 -10.69 -11.51 -26.29
C LEU A 20 -10.87 -11.67 -24.76
N PHE A 21 -11.83 -12.46 -24.33
CA PHE A 21 -12.09 -12.73 -22.91
C PHE A 21 -11.35 -13.96 -22.36
N HIS A 22 -10.49 -14.62 -23.14
CA HIS A 22 -9.66 -15.73 -22.67
C HIS A 22 -8.32 -15.30 -22.07
N SER A 23 -8.22 -14.06 -21.57
CA SER A 23 -7.10 -13.66 -20.72
C SER A 23 -7.34 -14.17 -19.29
N CYS A 24 -7.44 -15.48 -19.13
CA CYS A 24 -7.18 -16.09 -17.83
C CYS A 24 -5.67 -15.93 -17.59
N ILE A 25 -5.29 -15.00 -16.73
CA ILE A 25 -3.99 -15.03 -16.07
C ILE A 25 -3.98 -16.38 -15.35
N ARG A 26 -3.24 -17.35 -15.88
CA ARG A 26 -2.94 -18.57 -15.14
C ARG A 26 -1.94 -18.15 -14.09
N GLU A 27 -2.39 -18.13 -12.84
CA GLU A 27 -1.45 -18.10 -11.72
C GLU A 27 -0.61 -19.37 -11.81
N GLU A 28 0.70 -19.25 -11.74
CA GLU A 28 1.56 -20.42 -11.64
C GLU A 28 1.30 -21.08 -10.29
N GLU A 29 1.01 -22.39 -10.32
CA GLU A 29 0.90 -23.18 -9.11
C GLU A 29 2.30 -23.56 -8.65
N PHE A 30 2.66 -23.15 -7.43
CA PHE A 30 3.88 -23.57 -6.76
C PHE A 30 3.57 -24.70 -5.77
N ASP A 31 4.50 -25.63 -5.64
CA ASP A 31 4.37 -26.67 -4.65
C ASP A 31 4.38 -26.06 -3.23
N ASN A 32 3.45 -26.48 -2.39
CA ASN A 32 3.39 -26.03 -1.00
C ASN A 32 4.47 -26.74 -0.16
N THR A 33 5.70 -26.46 -0.48
CA THR A 33 6.92 -26.89 0.21
C THR A 33 7.73 -25.65 0.60
N PRO A 34 8.68 -25.74 1.54
CA PRO A 34 9.54 -24.60 1.86
C PRO A 34 10.23 -24.00 0.61
N GLN A 35 10.74 -24.85 -0.27
CA GLN A 35 11.38 -24.43 -1.51
C GLN A 35 10.37 -23.78 -2.48
N GLY A 36 9.20 -24.39 -2.69
CA GLY A 36 8.16 -23.85 -3.58
C GLY A 36 7.65 -22.48 -3.08
N ASN A 37 7.44 -22.32 -1.78
CA ASN A 37 7.03 -21.05 -1.19
C ASN A 37 8.11 -19.97 -1.30
N PHE A 38 9.39 -20.34 -1.19
CA PHE A 38 10.51 -19.42 -1.42
C PHE A 38 10.54 -18.93 -2.88
N GLU A 39 10.46 -19.84 -3.84
CA GLU A 39 10.46 -19.49 -5.28
C GLU A 39 9.23 -18.65 -5.66
N ALA A 40 8.06 -18.99 -5.10
CA ALA A 40 6.84 -18.21 -5.31
C ALA A 40 7.01 -16.76 -4.82
N LEU A 41 7.53 -16.57 -3.60
CA LEU A 41 7.74 -15.23 -3.05
C LEU A 41 8.78 -14.46 -3.85
N TRP A 42 9.91 -15.09 -4.21
CA TRP A 42 10.95 -14.47 -5.02
C TRP A 42 10.38 -13.98 -6.35
N LYS A 43 9.60 -14.83 -7.04
CA LYS A 43 8.99 -14.50 -8.33
C LYS A 43 7.96 -13.39 -8.24
N ILE A 44 7.11 -13.39 -7.20
CA ILE A 44 6.13 -12.32 -6.97
C ILE A 44 6.83 -10.95 -6.86
N ILE A 45 7.92 -10.88 -6.13
CA ILE A 45 8.68 -9.63 -5.99
C ILE A 45 9.37 -9.26 -7.31
N ASP A 46 10.00 -10.23 -7.98
CA ASP A 46 10.67 -10.01 -9.27
C ASP A 46 9.72 -9.41 -10.32
N GLU A 47 8.50 -9.95 -10.42
CA GLU A 47 7.53 -9.56 -11.44
C GLU A 47 6.66 -8.36 -11.07
N GLN A 48 6.42 -8.12 -9.77
CA GLN A 48 5.41 -7.17 -9.34
C GLN A 48 5.93 -6.00 -8.51
N TYR A 49 7.15 -6.09 -7.95
CA TYR A 49 7.71 -4.99 -7.19
C TYR A 49 8.38 -3.96 -8.10
N CYS A 50 7.76 -2.80 -8.24
CA CYS A 50 8.13 -1.79 -9.25
C CYS A 50 9.38 -0.96 -8.91
N PHE A 51 10.00 -1.14 -7.74
CA PHE A 51 11.12 -0.30 -7.29
C PHE A 51 12.49 -1.01 -7.29
N LEU A 52 12.64 -2.23 -7.83
CA LEU A 52 13.92 -2.93 -7.89
C LEU A 52 14.98 -2.08 -8.61
N ASP A 53 14.68 -1.65 -9.83
CA ASP A 53 15.57 -0.81 -10.63
C ASP A 53 15.84 0.55 -9.99
N TYR A 54 14.80 1.21 -9.46
CA TYR A 54 14.92 2.50 -8.82
C TYR A 54 15.85 2.46 -7.60
N LYS A 55 15.74 1.41 -6.79
CA LYS A 55 16.57 1.18 -5.60
C LYS A 55 17.91 0.53 -5.92
N GLN A 56 18.16 0.15 -7.18
CA GLN A 56 19.36 -0.57 -7.61
C GLN A 56 19.56 -1.88 -6.84
N ILE A 57 18.48 -2.63 -6.62
CA ILE A 57 18.50 -3.91 -5.90
C ILE A 57 18.71 -5.03 -6.91
N ASP A 58 19.80 -5.79 -6.73
CA ASP A 58 20.05 -7.04 -7.44
C ASP A 58 19.27 -8.17 -6.76
N TRP A 59 18.02 -8.40 -7.26
CA TRP A 59 17.10 -9.35 -6.64
C TRP A 59 17.52 -10.81 -6.87
N ASP A 60 18.25 -11.10 -7.97
CA ASP A 60 18.86 -12.41 -8.21
C ASP A 60 19.97 -12.70 -7.20
N ALA A 61 20.82 -11.75 -6.90
CA ALA A 61 21.87 -11.89 -5.87
C ALA A 61 21.25 -12.12 -4.48
N ILE A 62 20.10 -11.51 -4.19
CA ILE A 62 19.37 -11.75 -2.95
C ILE A 62 18.81 -13.18 -2.93
N ARG A 63 18.25 -13.67 -4.04
CA ARG A 63 17.84 -15.07 -4.16
C ARG A 63 18.98 -16.03 -3.86
N ASP A 64 20.13 -15.83 -4.50
CA ASP A 64 21.32 -16.67 -4.32
C ASP A 64 21.82 -16.67 -2.86
N LYS A 65 21.64 -15.57 -2.15
CA LYS A 65 21.98 -15.45 -0.72
C LYS A 65 21.07 -16.25 0.18
N TYR A 66 19.74 -16.24 -0.10
CA TYR A 66 18.74 -16.80 0.81
C TYR A 66 18.33 -18.23 0.46
N GLN A 67 18.38 -18.63 -0.82
CA GLN A 67 18.01 -19.98 -1.25
C GLN A 67 18.75 -21.13 -0.52
N PRO A 68 20.07 -21.04 -0.24
CA PRO A 68 20.77 -22.09 0.50
C PRO A 68 20.31 -22.27 1.94
N LEU A 69 19.55 -21.31 2.50
CA LEU A 69 19.02 -21.38 3.86
C LEU A 69 17.73 -22.20 3.94
N ILE A 70 17.11 -22.50 2.79
CA ILE A 70 15.86 -23.24 2.73
C ILE A 70 16.15 -24.75 2.73
N THR A 71 15.66 -25.45 3.75
CA THR A 71 15.78 -26.92 3.84
C THR A 71 14.40 -27.59 3.69
N PRO A 72 14.32 -28.83 3.16
CA PRO A 72 13.04 -29.49 2.91
C PRO A 72 12.21 -29.76 4.18
N ASP A 73 12.88 -29.88 5.32
CA ASP A 73 12.30 -30.17 6.65
C ASP A 73 12.16 -28.93 7.54
N MET A 74 12.35 -27.75 6.95
CA MET A 74 12.23 -26.47 7.66
C MET A 74 10.82 -26.29 8.23
N SER A 75 10.73 -25.81 9.45
CA SER A 75 9.45 -25.45 10.06
C SER A 75 8.84 -24.21 9.38
N ASN A 76 7.53 -24.04 9.47
CA ASN A 76 6.84 -22.86 8.95
C ASN A 76 7.37 -21.56 9.57
N ASP A 77 7.70 -21.56 10.86
CA ASP A 77 8.27 -20.38 11.53
C ASP A 77 9.68 -20.07 11.02
N GLY A 78 10.51 -21.11 10.82
CA GLY A 78 11.84 -20.94 10.23
C GLY A 78 11.77 -20.42 8.79
N LEU A 79 10.85 -20.96 7.98
CA LEU A 79 10.60 -20.47 6.63
C LEU A 79 10.16 -18.99 6.67
N PHE A 80 9.19 -18.66 7.53
CA PHE A 80 8.70 -17.30 7.68
C PHE A 80 9.83 -16.31 8.04
N GLU A 81 10.74 -16.70 8.92
CA GLU A 81 11.90 -15.88 9.30
C GLU A 81 12.82 -15.64 8.12
N VAL A 82 13.17 -16.68 7.35
CA VAL A 82 14.04 -16.54 6.16
C VAL A 82 13.38 -15.66 5.10
N LEU A 83 12.09 -15.89 4.81
CA LEU A 83 11.35 -15.09 3.83
C LEU A 83 11.21 -13.62 4.28
N GLY A 84 10.94 -13.39 5.55
CA GLY A 84 10.86 -12.05 6.12
C GLY A 84 12.19 -11.29 6.03
N ASN A 85 13.31 -11.98 6.33
CA ASN A 85 14.65 -11.41 6.19
C ASN A 85 15.01 -11.11 4.73
N MET A 86 14.60 -11.96 3.78
CA MET A 86 14.76 -11.71 2.36
C MET A 86 13.99 -10.45 1.91
N LEU A 87 12.75 -10.29 2.33
CA LEU A 87 11.95 -9.10 2.03
C LEU A 87 12.52 -7.83 2.68
N ALA A 88 13.16 -7.92 3.84
CA ALA A 88 13.78 -6.78 4.51
C ALA A 88 14.93 -6.15 3.70
N GLU A 89 15.54 -6.90 2.77
CA GLU A 89 16.55 -6.36 1.84
C GLU A 89 15.98 -5.26 0.92
N LEU A 90 14.67 -5.27 0.69
CA LEU A 90 13.99 -4.22 -0.08
C LEU A 90 13.96 -2.88 0.66
N LYS A 91 14.19 -2.86 1.97
CA LYS A 91 14.10 -1.67 2.84
C LYS A 91 12.84 -0.85 2.58
N ASP A 92 11.69 -1.53 2.53
CA ASP A 92 10.41 -0.94 2.20
C ASP A 92 9.35 -1.30 3.26
N GLY A 93 8.84 -0.27 3.94
CA GLY A 93 7.81 -0.45 4.97
C GLY A 93 6.43 -0.86 4.45
N HIS A 94 6.23 -0.86 3.12
CA HIS A 94 4.96 -1.28 2.50
C HIS A 94 4.99 -2.75 2.06
N VAL A 95 6.16 -3.37 2.01
CA VAL A 95 6.29 -4.81 1.72
C VAL A 95 6.20 -5.58 3.03
N ASN A 96 5.15 -6.38 3.18
CA ASN A 96 4.88 -7.12 4.40
C ASN A 96 4.60 -8.58 4.10
N LEU A 97 5.07 -9.48 4.96
CA LEU A 97 4.71 -10.89 4.96
C LEU A 97 3.86 -11.18 6.19
N TYR A 98 2.74 -11.86 5.99
CA TYR A 98 1.82 -12.23 7.05
C TYR A 98 1.72 -13.75 7.17
N SER A 99 1.65 -14.21 8.39
CA SER A 99 1.19 -15.56 8.73
C SER A 99 0.03 -15.48 9.73
N ALA A 100 -0.52 -16.62 10.11
CA ALA A 100 -1.62 -16.64 11.08
C ALA A 100 -1.23 -16.07 12.46
N SER A 101 0.06 -16.07 12.80
CA SER A 101 0.58 -15.68 14.12
C SER A 101 1.66 -14.60 14.08
N ASN A 102 2.14 -14.20 12.90
CA ASN A 102 3.29 -13.31 12.80
C ASN A 102 3.22 -12.36 11.59
N THR A 103 3.93 -11.22 11.69
CA THR A 103 4.09 -10.24 10.63
C THR A 103 5.56 -9.86 10.51
N ALA A 104 6.13 -10.05 9.31
CA ALA A 104 7.45 -9.53 8.98
C ALA A 104 7.30 -8.23 8.18
N ARG A 105 7.99 -7.19 8.63
CA ARG A 105 7.98 -5.86 8.03
C ARG A 105 9.30 -5.16 8.29
N TYR A 106 9.80 -4.41 7.32
CA TYR A 106 10.93 -3.52 7.52
C TYR A 106 10.48 -2.25 8.25
N TRP A 107 10.75 -2.19 9.56
CA TRP A 107 10.29 -1.08 10.41
C TRP A 107 11.18 0.16 10.34
N ASP A 108 12.44 0.02 9.92
CA ASP A 108 13.45 1.08 9.94
C ASP A 108 13.43 1.97 8.70
N TRP A 109 12.41 1.84 7.84
CA TRP A 109 12.29 2.57 6.57
C TRP A 109 12.36 4.09 6.71
N TYR A 110 12.03 4.63 7.89
CA TYR A 110 12.02 6.07 8.16
C TYR A 110 13.35 6.60 8.69
N LEU A 111 14.30 5.76 9.07
CA LEU A 111 15.56 6.19 9.72
C LEU A 111 16.48 6.93 8.76
N ASP A 112 16.39 6.65 7.47
CA ASP A 112 17.22 7.27 6.43
C ASP A 112 16.73 8.69 6.04
N TYR A 113 15.60 9.14 6.61
CA TYR A 113 14.99 10.42 6.26
C TYR A 113 14.93 11.36 7.45
N PRO A 114 15.30 12.65 7.28
CA PRO A 114 15.16 13.63 8.35
C PRO A 114 13.67 13.81 8.70
N ARG A 115 13.38 13.90 9.98
CA ARG A 115 12.03 14.24 10.43
C ARG A 115 11.70 15.67 10.02
N ASN A 116 10.60 15.87 9.33
CA ASN A 116 10.08 17.18 8.93
C ASN A 116 8.81 17.58 9.73
N TYR A 117 8.49 16.83 10.77
CA TYR A 117 7.34 17.05 11.64
C TYR A 117 7.75 16.94 13.11
N ASP A 118 7.35 17.92 13.91
CA ASP A 118 7.52 17.96 15.35
C ASP A 118 6.20 18.39 15.98
N GLU A 119 5.56 17.48 16.71
CA GLU A 119 4.25 17.70 17.34
C GLU A 119 4.29 18.83 18.35
N SER A 120 5.37 18.99 19.10
CA SER A 120 5.52 20.04 20.10
C SER A 120 5.60 21.43 19.47
N LEU A 121 6.19 21.53 18.27
CA LEU A 121 6.18 22.77 17.48
C LEU A 121 4.79 23.06 16.92
N VAL A 122 4.08 22.06 16.43
CA VAL A 122 2.71 22.21 15.96
C VAL A 122 1.80 22.69 17.11
N GLU A 123 1.85 22.06 18.28
CA GLU A 123 1.10 22.48 19.46
C GLU A 123 1.46 23.89 19.94
N ARG A 124 2.72 24.30 19.81
CA ARG A 124 3.16 25.64 20.18
C ARG A 124 2.52 26.72 19.31
N TYR A 125 2.37 26.47 18.00
CA TYR A 125 1.82 27.44 17.05
C TYR A 125 0.30 27.38 16.95
N LEU A 126 -0.31 26.21 17.08
CA LEU A 126 -1.76 26.06 17.02
C LEU A 126 -2.46 26.28 18.37
N GLY A 127 -1.70 26.20 19.47
CA GLY A 127 -2.28 26.16 20.80
C GLY A 127 -2.95 24.82 21.09
N ARG A 128 -3.76 24.81 22.15
CA ARG A 128 -4.52 23.62 22.55
C ARG A 128 -6.03 23.82 22.45
N ASP A 129 -6.47 24.98 21.99
CA ASP A 129 -7.87 25.33 21.79
C ASP A 129 -8.32 25.03 20.37
N TYR A 130 -8.38 23.74 20.06
CA TYR A 130 -8.89 23.23 18.79
C TYR A 130 -10.08 22.29 19.03
N ARG A 131 -10.91 22.16 17.99
CA ARG A 131 -12.03 21.21 17.97
C ARG A 131 -11.59 19.87 17.45
N ILE A 132 -12.32 18.82 17.82
CA ILE A 132 -12.09 17.46 17.33
C ILE A 132 -13.41 16.89 16.82
N SER A 133 -13.39 16.36 15.60
CA SER A 133 -14.48 15.57 15.04
C SER A 133 -13.90 14.30 14.41
N ALA A 134 -14.11 13.14 15.05
CA ALA A 134 -13.38 11.90 14.78
C ALA A 134 -11.85 12.13 14.80
N GLY A 135 -11.12 11.76 13.75
CA GLY A 135 -9.66 11.99 13.64
C GLY A 135 -9.24 13.40 13.18
N LEU A 136 -10.20 14.29 12.90
CA LEU A 136 -9.92 15.65 12.46
C LEU A 136 -9.74 16.57 13.68
N LYS A 137 -8.56 17.22 13.80
CA LYS A 137 -8.33 18.35 14.71
C LYS A 137 -8.41 19.63 13.89
N TYR A 138 -9.25 20.58 14.26
CA TYR A 138 -9.47 21.78 13.45
C TYR A 138 -9.69 23.03 14.28
N THR A 139 -9.25 24.17 13.75
CA THR A 139 -9.38 25.50 14.37
C THR A 139 -9.37 26.59 13.29
N ILE A 140 -9.66 27.82 13.71
CA ILE A 140 -9.48 29.02 12.87
C ILE A 140 -8.22 29.74 13.37
N LEU A 141 -7.25 29.89 12.48
CA LEU A 141 -6.01 30.61 12.73
C LEU A 141 -6.23 32.12 12.56
N ASP A 142 -5.21 32.90 12.93
CA ASP A 142 -5.14 34.32 12.60
C ASP A 142 -5.40 34.54 11.10
N ASP A 143 -5.83 35.74 10.73
CA ASP A 143 -6.21 36.10 9.36
C ASP A 143 -7.42 35.32 8.80
N ASN A 144 -8.21 34.70 9.67
CA ASN A 144 -9.40 33.94 9.32
C ASN A 144 -9.10 32.77 8.35
N ILE A 145 -8.05 32.02 8.62
CA ILE A 145 -7.67 30.80 7.90
C ILE A 145 -8.12 29.57 8.68
N GLY A 146 -8.91 28.71 8.04
CA GLY A 146 -9.26 27.39 8.58
C GLY A 146 -8.06 26.46 8.55
N TYR A 147 -7.84 25.71 9.63
CA TYR A 147 -6.80 24.69 9.69
C TYR A 147 -7.41 23.36 10.12
N ILE A 148 -7.09 22.31 9.40
CA ILE A 148 -7.49 20.94 9.67
C ILE A 148 -6.22 20.07 9.70
N SER A 149 -5.98 19.38 10.81
CA SER A 149 -4.92 18.36 10.92
C SER A 149 -5.55 16.97 10.88
N TYR A 150 -5.05 16.11 10.01
CA TYR A 150 -5.51 14.73 9.85
C TYR A 150 -4.31 13.77 9.76
N THR A 151 -3.99 13.10 10.86
CA THR A 151 -2.76 12.35 11.05
C THR A 151 -2.88 10.85 10.79
N SER A 152 -4.10 10.34 10.51
CA SER A 152 -4.33 8.93 10.22
C SER A 152 -5.54 8.74 9.32
N PHE A 153 -5.38 8.06 8.19
CA PHE A 153 -6.50 7.64 7.33
C PHE A 153 -7.15 6.33 7.79
N SER A 154 -6.71 5.77 8.92
CA SER A 154 -7.38 4.66 9.59
C SER A 154 -8.54 5.11 10.47
N ASP A 155 -8.60 6.40 10.82
CA ASP A 155 -9.68 6.95 11.62
C ASP A 155 -10.94 7.07 10.77
N GLY A 156 -12.02 6.47 11.23
CA GLY A 156 -13.31 6.51 10.56
C GLY A 156 -13.91 7.92 10.58
N ILE A 157 -13.83 8.62 9.45
CA ILE A 157 -14.45 9.93 9.25
C ILE A 157 -15.70 9.73 8.40
N GLY A 158 -16.88 10.01 9.00
CA GLY A 158 -18.16 10.02 8.29
C GLY A 158 -18.51 11.39 7.71
N GLU A 159 -19.55 11.43 6.87
CA GLU A 159 -20.08 12.69 6.30
C GLU A 159 -20.39 13.73 7.37
N GLY A 160 -21.01 13.33 8.48
CA GLY A 160 -21.32 14.24 9.57
C GLY A 160 -20.10 14.89 10.23
N ASN A 161 -18.96 14.21 10.27
CA ASN A 161 -17.72 14.79 10.79
C ASN A 161 -17.13 15.83 9.85
N LEU A 162 -17.20 15.56 8.52
CA LEU A 162 -16.78 16.51 7.52
C LEU A 162 -17.70 17.72 7.47
N ASP A 163 -19.01 17.51 7.52
CA ASP A 163 -20.01 18.58 7.51
C ASP A 163 -19.85 19.49 8.71
N GLU A 164 -19.64 18.95 9.91
CA GLU A 164 -19.35 19.73 11.12
C GLU A 164 -18.08 20.57 10.95
N THR A 165 -16.99 19.94 10.51
CA THR A 165 -15.69 20.60 10.35
C THR A 165 -15.76 21.71 9.30
N LEU A 166 -16.32 21.41 8.12
CA LEU A 166 -16.42 22.37 7.03
C LEU A 166 -17.42 23.49 7.31
N SER A 167 -18.53 23.20 8.02
CA SER A 167 -19.50 24.22 8.44
C SER A 167 -18.87 25.21 9.43
N TYR A 168 -18.05 24.74 10.36
CA TYR A 168 -17.31 25.59 11.29
C TYR A 168 -16.32 26.51 10.56
N LEU A 169 -15.69 26.04 9.50
CA LEU A 169 -14.69 26.76 8.73
C LEU A 169 -15.28 27.52 7.51
N ALA A 170 -16.60 27.48 7.31
CA ALA A 170 -17.24 27.98 6.09
C ALA A 170 -17.03 29.48 5.83
N ALA A 171 -16.81 30.28 6.87
CA ALA A 171 -16.56 31.73 6.78
C ALA A 171 -15.08 32.10 6.68
N CYS A 172 -14.18 31.12 6.63
CA CYS A 172 -12.75 31.35 6.51
C CYS A 172 -12.37 31.81 5.07
N ASN A 173 -11.30 32.61 4.98
CA ASN A 173 -10.76 33.07 3.70
C ASN A 173 -10.10 31.96 2.90
N GLY A 174 -9.68 30.89 3.53
CA GLY A 174 -9.07 29.68 2.96
C GLY A 174 -8.94 28.59 3.99
N ILE A 175 -8.62 27.38 3.53
CA ILE A 175 -8.45 26.21 4.41
C ILE A 175 -7.09 25.57 4.13
N ILE A 176 -6.35 25.28 5.20
CA ILE A 176 -5.13 24.46 5.19
C ILE A 176 -5.52 23.06 5.67
N ILE A 177 -5.25 22.03 4.87
CA ILE A 177 -5.37 20.63 5.28
C ILE A 177 -3.97 20.09 5.50
N ASP A 178 -3.63 19.81 6.75
CA ASP A 178 -2.32 19.31 7.16
C ASP A 178 -2.37 17.80 7.33
N VAL A 179 -1.71 17.12 6.41
CA VAL A 179 -1.53 15.66 6.42
C VAL A 179 -0.09 15.26 6.71
N ARG A 180 0.74 16.20 7.19
CA ARG A 180 2.09 15.86 7.64
C ARG A 180 2.01 14.86 8.78
N ASN A 181 2.98 13.93 8.82
CA ASN A 181 2.98 12.81 9.77
C ASN A 181 1.74 11.88 9.67
N ASN A 182 1.02 11.90 8.55
CA ASN A 182 -0.05 10.94 8.31
C ASN A 182 0.57 9.58 7.94
N GLY A 183 0.29 8.57 8.75
CA GLY A 183 0.81 7.21 8.58
C GLY A 183 0.09 6.39 7.50
N GLY A 184 -0.87 6.97 6.78
CA GLY A 184 -1.74 6.22 5.87
C GLY A 184 -2.95 5.61 6.60
N GLY A 185 -3.53 4.57 6.02
CA GLY A 185 -4.70 3.89 6.55
C GLY A 185 -5.33 2.94 5.53
N ASN A 186 -6.60 2.63 5.71
CA ASN A 186 -7.34 1.75 4.84
C ASN A 186 -7.94 2.50 3.64
N LEU A 187 -8.03 1.81 2.50
CA LEU A 187 -8.68 2.31 1.29
C LEU A 187 -10.17 1.94 1.20
N THR A 188 -10.71 1.32 2.27
CA THR A 188 -12.12 0.85 2.32
C THR A 188 -12.93 1.76 3.21
#